data_49a88cbb8a35c500e42f8f260b63f045
#
_entry.id   49a88cbb8a35c500e42f8f260b63f045
#
_cell.length_a   1.000
_cell.length_b   1.000
_cell.length_c   1.000
_cell.angle_alpha   90.00
_cell.angle_beta   90.00
_cell.angle_gamma   90.00
#
_symmetry.space_group_name_H-M   'P 1'
#
loop_
_entity.id
_entity.type
_entity.pdbx_description
1 polymer ?
#
loop_
_entity_poly.entity_id
_entity_poly.type
_entity_poly.pdbx_seq_one_letter_code
_entity_poly.pdbx_strand_id
1 'polypeptide(L)'
;SLPARLGSAQHMARRSPIRATAIEAELGTRYTIDTLKKLVRRYPNRQFIWIMGADNLVQLPQWRDWRGIARLMPIAVIARPGYNDRAHARRAMGWLRRFVRPVDQKLHWTDWRPPALVFLRFSPDVRSATAIRQANPRWFERYEGRALRDPLTRLRLVDPTRKGRI
;
A
#
# COMPACT_ATOMS: atom_id res chain seq x y z
N SER A 1 5.19 -15.65 6.69
CA SER A 1 4.57 -15.04 7.89
C SER A 1 4.53 -13.52 7.80
N LEU A 2 3.72 -12.85 8.64
CA LEU A 2 3.66 -11.38 8.72
C LEU A 2 5.00 -10.80 9.21
N PRO A 3 5.66 -11.34 10.23
CA PRO A 3 6.98 -10.87 10.66
C PRO A 3 8.03 -10.92 9.55
N ALA A 4 8.09 -12.00 8.77
CA ALA A 4 9.04 -12.10 7.66
C ALA A 4 8.78 -11.02 6.59
N ARG A 5 7.52 -10.77 6.23
CA ARG A 5 7.15 -9.71 5.29
C ARG A 5 7.52 -8.33 5.81
N LEU A 6 7.24 -8.04 7.09
CA LEU A 6 7.60 -6.78 7.71
C LEU A 6 9.12 -6.60 7.77
N GLY A 7 9.87 -7.64 8.18
CA GLY A 7 11.32 -7.59 8.23
C GLY A 7 11.95 -7.32 6.87
N SER A 8 11.44 -7.96 5.81
CA SER A 8 11.87 -7.71 4.44
C SER A 8 11.59 -6.26 4.01
N ALA A 9 10.39 -5.76 4.28
CA ALA A 9 10.01 -4.40 3.95
C ALA A 9 10.83 -3.35 4.71
N GLN A 10 11.08 -3.56 6.00
CA GLN A 10 11.95 -2.70 6.82
C GLN A 10 13.40 -2.71 6.30
N HIS A 11 13.91 -3.88 5.89
CA HIS A 11 15.23 -3.98 5.30
C HIS A 11 15.35 -3.18 4.01
N MET A 12 14.36 -3.26 3.14
CA MET A 12 14.32 -2.47 1.89
C MET A 12 14.21 -0.97 2.16
N ALA A 13 13.43 -0.59 3.17
CA ALA A 13 13.20 0.81 3.52
C ALA A 13 14.33 1.46 4.34
N ARG A 14 15.33 0.71 4.81
CA ARG A 14 16.33 1.18 5.81
C ARG A 14 17.11 2.44 5.44
N ARG A 15 17.23 2.73 4.13
CA ARG A 15 17.95 3.90 3.61
C ARG A 15 17.02 4.94 2.98
N SER A 16 15.74 4.91 3.37
CA SER A 16 14.71 5.83 2.86
C SER A 16 13.89 6.38 4.03
N PRO A 17 13.14 7.46 3.85
CA PRO A 17 12.20 7.97 4.84
C PRO A 17 10.95 7.08 5.00
N ILE A 18 10.85 5.98 4.23
CA ILE A 18 9.72 5.06 4.28
C ILE A 18 9.78 4.21 5.55
N ARG A 19 8.67 4.07 6.25
CA ARG A 19 8.52 3.20 7.42
C ARG A 19 7.54 2.08 7.09
N ALA A 20 8.04 0.85 7.03
CA ALA A 20 7.19 -0.32 6.90
C ALA A 20 6.54 -0.64 8.26
N THR A 21 5.23 -0.81 8.27
CA THR A 21 4.43 -1.07 9.47
C THR A 21 3.43 -2.20 9.23
N ALA A 22 3.09 -2.91 10.29
CA ALA A 22 2.02 -3.91 10.33
C ALA A 22 0.75 -3.35 11.00
N ILE A 23 0.50 -2.06 10.91
CA ILE A 23 -0.61 -1.37 11.57
C ILE A 23 -1.98 -2.00 11.26
N GLU A 24 -2.15 -2.60 10.10
CA GLU A 24 -3.40 -3.30 9.73
C GLU A 24 -3.70 -4.46 10.68
N ALA A 25 -2.68 -5.19 11.13
CA ALA A 25 -2.85 -6.28 12.09
C ALA A 25 -3.31 -5.76 13.45
N GLU A 26 -2.80 -4.61 13.90
CA GLU A 26 -3.25 -3.96 15.14
C GLU A 26 -4.67 -3.41 15.03
N LEU A 27 -4.99 -2.81 13.88
CA LEU A 27 -6.33 -2.27 13.64
C LEU A 27 -7.41 -3.36 13.51
N GLY A 28 -7.01 -4.63 13.29
CA GLY A 28 -7.92 -5.77 13.21
C GLY A 28 -8.97 -5.62 12.11
N THR A 29 -8.58 -5.08 10.95
CA THR A 29 -9.48 -4.84 9.84
C THR A 29 -9.24 -5.81 8.70
N ARG A 30 -10.32 -6.18 8.01
CA ARG A 30 -10.29 -7.08 6.85
C ARG A 30 -10.32 -6.30 5.52
N TYR A 31 -11.03 -5.18 5.50
CA TYR A 31 -11.25 -4.41 4.28
C TYR A 31 -10.48 -3.10 4.31
N THR A 32 -9.93 -2.71 3.18
CA THR A 32 -9.15 -1.48 3.03
C THR A 32 -9.88 -0.25 3.54
N ILE A 33 -11.16 -0.09 3.21
CA ILE A 33 -11.95 1.07 3.66
C ILE A 33 -12.01 1.15 5.20
N ASP A 34 -12.15 0.02 5.89
CA ASP A 34 -12.23 0.00 7.35
C ASP A 34 -10.87 0.33 7.98
N THR A 35 -9.77 -0.18 7.39
CA THR A 35 -8.39 0.18 7.76
C THR A 35 -8.17 1.68 7.64
N LEU A 36 -8.52 2.25 6.50
CA LEU A 36 -8.31 3.67 6.22
C LEU A 36 -9.15 4.57 7.14
N LYS A 37 -10.43 4.22 7.39
CA LYS A 37 -11.28 4.93 8.34
C LYS A 37 -10.69 4.92 9.76
N LYS A 38 -10.20 3.77 10.23
CA LYS A 38 -9.54 3.67 11.54
C LYS A 38 -8.24 4.47 11.59
N LEU A 39 -7.45 4.46 10.50
CA LEU A 39 -6.21 5.22 10.40
C LEU A 39 -6.45 6.71 10.50
N VAL A 40 -7.40 7.26 9.74
CA VAL A 40 -7.76 8.69 9.78
C VAL A 40 -8.26 9.10 11.17
N ARG A 41 -9.07 8.28 11.83
CA ARG A 41 -9.53 8.55 13.21
C ARG A 41 -8.39 8.53 14.23
N ARG A 42 -7.43 7.61 14.06
CA ARG A 42 -6.30 7.47 14.99
C ARG A 42 -5.31 8.63 14.87
N TYR A 43 -5.20 9.22 13.69
CA TYR A 43 -4.26 10.30 13.39
C TYR A 43 -4.98 11.51 12.79
N PRO A 44 -5.85 12.20 13.53
CA PRO A 44 -6.71 13.26 13.00
C PRO A 44 -5.93 14.45 12.45
N ASN A 45 -4.71 14.69 12.96
CA ASN A 45 -3.82 15.78 12.55
C ASN A 45 -2.87 15.36 11.41
N ARG A 46 -3.12 14.23 10.75
CA ARG A 46 -2.33 13.77 9.61
C ARG A 46 -3.16 13.78 8.35
N GLN A 47 -2.56 14.20 7.27
CA GLN A 47 -3.12 14.07 5.94
C GLN A 47 -2.61 12.78 5.31
N PHE A 48 -3.49 12.08 4.61
CA PHE A 48 -3.18 10.80 3.99
C PHE A 48 -3.42 10.86 2.49
N ILE A 49 -2.59 10.17 1.75
CA ILE A 49 -2.78 9.86 0.34
C ILE A 49 -2.67 8.34 0.15
N TRP A 50 -3.64 7.76 -0.52
CA TRP A 50 -3.62 6.33 -0.83
C TRP A 50 -2.82 6.08 -2.10
N ILE A 51 -1.72 5.31 -2.00
CA ILE A 51 -0.88 4.97 -3.15
C ILE A 51 -1.19 3.55 -3.60
N MET A 52 -1.46 3.38 -4.90
CA MET A 52 -1.72 2.08 -5.50
C MET A 52 -1.05 1.93 -6.86
N GLY A 53 -0.79 0.69 -7.29
CA GLY A 53 -0.37 0.40 -8.66
C GLY A 53 -1.57 0.47 -9.63
N ALA A 54 -1.29 0.66 -10.91
CA ALA A 54 -2.31 0.70 -11.96
C ALA A 54 -3.13 -0.61 -12.06
N ASP A 55 -2.50 -1.75 -11.72
CA ASP A 55 -3.15 -3.06 -11.59
C ASP A 55 -4.28 -3.06 -10.54
N ASN A 56 -4.06 -2.40 -9.42
CA ASN A 56 -5.07 -2.26 -8.36
C ASN A 56 -6.22 -1.33 -8.78
N LEU A 57 -5.97 -0.35 -9.62
CA LEU A 57 -7.03 0.52 -10.16
C LEU A 57 -8.05 -0.28 -10.99
N VAL A 58 -7.60 -1.30 -11.72
CA VAL A 58 -8.48 -2.22 -12.45
C VAL A 58 -9.39 -3.00 -11.50
N GLN A 59 -8.85 -3.44 -10.37
CA GLN A 59 -9.56 -4.23 -9.36
C GLN A 59 -10.40 -3.38 -8.40
N LEU A 60 -10.11 -2.10 -8.29
CA LEU A 60 -10.71 -1.18 -7.31
C LEU A 60 -12.25 -1.25 -7.26
N PRO A 61 -12.99 -1.35 -8.38
CA PRO A 61 -14.45 -1.45 -8.35
C PRO A 61 -15.01 -2.70 -7.67
N GLN A 62 -14.16 -3.71 -7.40
CA GLN A 62 -14.54 -4.94 -6.68
C GLN A 62 -14.31 -4.79 -5.17
N TRP A 63 -13.60 -3.74 -4.74
CA TRP A 63 -13.30 -3.52 -3.33
C TRP A 63 -14.53 -2.97 -2.60
N ARG A 64 -14.71 -3.41 -1.36
CA ARG A 64 -15.80 -2.92 -0.51
C ARG A 64 -15.74 -1.40 -0.39
N ASP A 65 -16.84 -0.74 -0.70
CA ASP A 65 -17.01 0.72 -0.62
C ASP A 65 -15.84 1.50 -1.27
N TRP A 66 -15.41 1.07 -2.45
CA TRP A 66 -14.27 1.70 -3.14
C TRP A 66 -14.44 3.20 -3.40
N ARG A 67 -15.68 3.66 -3.61
CA ARG A 67 -15.97 5.10 -3.73
C ARG A 67 -15.80 5.81 -2.39
N GLY A 68 -16.06 5.15 -1.28
CA GLY A 68 -15.77 5.62 0.06
C GLY A 68 -14.27 5.82 0.28
N ILE A 69 -13.41 4.92 -0.24
CA ILE A 69 -11.95 5.11 -0.23
C ILE A 69 -11.58 6.42 -0.92
N ALA A 70 -12.08 6.64 -2.13
CA ALA A 70 -11.78 7.85 -2.90
C ALA A 70 -12.31 9.14 -2.25
N ARG A 71 -13.44 9.06 -1.53
CA ARG A 71 -13.98 10.21 -0.77
C ARG A 71 -13.26 10.46 0.54
N LEU A 72 -12.55 9.47 1.06
CA LEU A 72 -11.86 9.58 2.34
C LEU A 72 -10.51 10.29 2.21
N MET A 73 -9.78 10.03 1.12
CA MET A 73 -8.46 10.61 0.87
C MET A 73 -8.09 10.63 -0.61
N PRO A 74 -7.17 11.51 -1.04
CA PRO A 74 -6.63 11.49 -2.39
C PRO A 74 -5.97 10.15 -2.74
N ILE A 75 -5.99 9.80 -4.03
CA ILE A 75 -5.39 8.57 -4.55
C ILE A 75 -4.26 8.93 -5.52
N ALA A 76 -3.09 8.33 -5.32
CA ALA A 76 -1.99 8.37 -6.27
C ALA A 76 -1.84 6.99 -6.95
N VAL A 77 -1.94 6.95 -8.26
CA VAL A 77 -1.79 5.74 -9.06
C VAL A 77 -0.43 5.73 -9.70
N ILE A 78 0.37 4.71 -9.39
CA ILE A 78 1.69 4.50 -9.99
C ILE A 78 1.50 3.65 -11.25
N ALA A 79 1.93 4.21 -12.40
CA ALA A 79 1.99 3.47 -13.66
C ALA A 79 2.95 2.28 -13.54
N ARG A 80 2.58 1.15 -14.12
CA ARG A 80 3.43 -0.04 -14.23
C ARG A 80 3.57 -0.46 -15.69
N PRO A 81 4.73 -1.01 -16.10
CA PRO A 81 4.89 -1.59 -17.43
C PRO A 81 3.80 -2.63 -17.70
N GLY A 82 3.21 -2.60 -18.88
CA GLY A 82 2.15 -3.54 -19.26
C GLY A 82 0.74 -3.23 -18.76
N TYR A 83 0.59 -2.30 -17.80
CA TYR A 83 -0.73 -1.89 -17.26
C TYR A 83 -1.14 -0.48 -17.69
N ASN A 84 -0.61 0.00 -18.81
CA ASN A 84 -0.98 1.31 -19.36
C ASN A 84 -2.40 1.30 -19.99
N ASP A 85 -3.09 0.20 -19.89
CA ASP A 85 -4.35 0.01 -20.59
C ASP A 85 -5.49 0.67 -19.78
N ARG A 86 -5.72 1.95 -20.11
CA ARG A 86 -6.89 2.70 -19.63
C ARG A 86 -8.20 1.94 -19.92
N ALA A 87 -8.18 1.02 -20.89
CA ALA A 87 -9.32 0.19 -21.25
C ALA A 87 -9.72 -0.75 -20.12
N HIS A 88 -8.76 -1.37 -19.42
CA HIS A 88 -9.04 -2.28 -18.31
C HIS A 88 -9.54 -1.55 -17.04
N ALA A 89 -9.18 -0.29 -16.87
CA ALA A 89 -9.64 0.53 -15.75
C ALA A 89 -10.97 1.27 -16.01
N ARG A 90 -11.66 0.98 -17.13
CA ARG A 90 -12.88 1.71 -17.58
C ARG A 90 -13.92 1.87 -16.46
N ARG A 91 -14.17 0.81 -15.69
CA ARG A 91 -15.20 0.83 -14.63
C ARG A 91 -14.85 1.81 -13.50
N ALA A 92 -13.61 1.83 -13.05
CA ALA A 92 -13.15 2.79 -12.05
C ALA A 92 -13.10 4.20 -12.64
N MET A 93 -12.52 4.35 -13.83
CA MET A 93 -12.33 5.63 -14.49
C MET A 93 -13.64 6.26 -14.99
N GLY A 94 -14.68 5.48 -15.23
CA GLY A 94 -16.02 6.00 -15.53
C GLY A 94 -16.49 7.00 -14.45
N TRP A 95 -16.11 6.76 -13.20
CA TRP A 95 -16.43 7.66 -12.09
C TRP A 95 -15.25 8.55 -11.69
N LEU A 96 -14.01 8.05 -11.63
CA LEU A 96 -12.84 8.76 -11.11
C LEU A 96 -12.32 9.85 -12.06
N ARG A 97 -12.55 9.76 -13.38
CA ARG A 97 -11.97 10.69 -14.38
C ARG A 97 -12.20 12.16 -14.07
N ARG A 98 -13.34 12.49 -13.47
CA ARG A 98 -13.73 13.87 -13.11
C ARG A 98 -12.91 14.46 -11.97
N PHE A 99 -12.18 13.61 -11.23
CA PHE A 99 -11.38 13.97 -10.07
C PHE A 99 -9.88 13.88 -10.35
N VAL A 100 -9.49 13.63 -11.59
CA VAL A 100 -8.08 13.56 -12.00
C VAL A 100 -7.47 14.94 -11.88
N ARG A 101 -6.35 15.02 -11.17
CA ARG A 101 -5.54 16.23 -11.02
C ARG A 101 -4.32 16.16 -11.95
N PRO A 102 -3.89 17.30 -12.51
CA PRO A 102 -2.64 17.39 -13.26
C PRO A 102 -1.44 16.93 -12.43
N VAL A 103 -0.46 16.30 -13.07
CA VAL A 103 0.71 15.74 -12.37
C VAL A 103 1.67 16.80 -11.83
N ASP A 104 1.68 17.97 -12.40
CA ASP A 104 2.45 19.15 -11.94
C ASP A 104 1.95 19.64 -10.56
N GLN A 105 0.68 19.43 -10.25
CA GLN A 105 0.10 19.79 -8.94
C GLN A 105 0.38 18.73 -7.85
N LYS A 106 1.13 17.66 -8.14
CA LYS A 106 1.35 16.56 -7.18
C LYS A 106 2.01 16.97 -5.86
N LEU A 107 2.78 18.05 -5.84
CA LEU A 107 3.41 18.55 -4.62
C LEU A 107 2.43 19.30 -3.69
N HIS A 108 1.28 19.73 -4.22
CA HIS A 108 0.22 20.40 -3.49
C HIS A 108 -0.94 19.46 -3.12
N TRP A 109 -0.68 18.14 -3.07
CA TRP A 109 -1.70 17.14 -2.79
C TRP A 109 -2.40 17.35 -1.43
N THR A 110 -1.74 18.01 -0.48
CA THR A 110 -2.29 18.33 0.83
C THR A 110 -3.46 19.32 0.77
N ASP A 111 -3.53 20.10 -0.30
CA ASP A 111 -4.59 21.10 -0.53
C ASP A 111 -5.80 20.48 -1.25
N TRP A 112 -5.67 19.23 -1.71
CA TRP A 112 -6.73 18.57 -2.44
C TRP A 112 -7.85 18.10 -1.50
N ARG A 113 -9.07 18.44 -1.87
CA ARG A 113 -10.27 17.87 -1.24
C ARG A 113 -10.64 16.57 -1.95
N PRO A 114 -10.74 15.43 -1.23
CA PRO A 114 -11.23 14.19 -1.82
C PRO A 114 -12.68 14.31 -2.34
N PRO A 115 -13.01 13.63 -3.43
CA PRO A 115 -12.18 12.75 -4.24
C PRO A 115 -11.15 13.50 -5.08
N ALA A 116 -9.91 13.02 -5.11
CA ALA A 116 -8.87 13.51 -6.00
C ALA A 116 -7.98 12.33 -6.44
N LEU A 117 -7.53 12.33 -7.68
CA LEU A 117 -6.72 11.27 -8.26
C LEU A 117 -5.56 11.88 -9.05
N VAL A 118 -4.36 11.33 -8.88
CA VAL A 118 -3.20 11.68 -9.71
C VAL A 118 -2.51 10.45 -10.25
N PHE A 119 -2.07 10.51 -11.52
CA PHE A 119 -1.25 9.47 -12.14
C PHE A 119 0.22 9.85 -12.05
N LEU A 120 1.01 9.03 -11.38
CA LEU A 120 2.44 9.18 -11.26
C LEU A 120 3.14 8.22 -12.22
N ARG A 121 4.06 8.78 -13.03
CA ARG A 121 4.92 7.99 -13.92
C ARG A 121 6.34 8.08 -13.40
N PHE A 122 6.95 6.93 -13.23
CA PHE A 122 8.37 6.79 -12.90
C PHE A 122 9.02 5.93 -13.97
N SER A 123 10.34 5.99 -14.05
CA SER A 123 11.08 5.02 -14.85
C SER A 123 10.72 3.61 -14.39
N PRO A 124 10.25 2.74 -15.28
CA PRO A 124 9.76 1.43 -14.89
C PRO A 124 10.91 0.58 -14.33
N ASP A 125 10.74 0.06 -13.11
CA ASP A 125 11.57 -1.01 -12.59
C ASP A 125 10.99 -2.34 -13.11
N VAL A 126 11.73 -3.04 -13.92
CA VAL A 126 11.33 -4.33 -14.51
C VAL A 126 11.24 -5.45 -13.46
N ARG A 127 11.79 -5.24 -12.26
CA ARG A 127 11.73 -6.22 -11.18
C ARG A 127 10.31 -6.32 -10.63
N SER A 128 9.78 -7.53 -10.59
CA SER A 128 8.53 -7.79 -9.90
C SER A 128 8.79 -8.54 -8.59
N ALA A 129 7.97 -8.27 -7.59
CA ALA A 129 8.03 -9.01 -6.32
C ALA A 129 7.81 -10.52 -6.50
N THR A 130 7.06 -10.91 -7.52
CA THR A 130 6.84 -12.31 -7.89
C THR A 130 8.12 -12.92 -8.44
N ALA A 131 8.77 -12.27 -9.43
CA ALA A 131 10.02 -12.76 -10.00
C ALA A 131 11.13 -12.84 -8.95
N ILE A 132 11.26 -11.86 -8.05
CA ILE A 132 12.24 -11.88 -6.96
C ILE A 132 11.99 -13.06 -6.02
N ARG A 133 10.73 -13.35 -5.68
CA ARG A 133 10.38 -14.50 -4.81
C ARG A 133 10.57 -15.83 -5.50
N GLN A 134 10.33 -15.93 -6.80
CA GLN A 134 10.60 -17.12 -7.59
C GLN A 134 12.11 -17.40 -7.70
N ALA A 135 12.92 -16.36 -7.89
CA ALA A 135 14.38 -16.49 -7.92
C ALA A 135 14.98 -16.88 -6.55
N ASN A 136 14.32 -16.49 -5.45
CA ASN A 136 14.74 -16.86 -4.10
C ASN A 136 13.52 -17.31 -3.27
N PRO A 137 13.08 -18.57 -3.42
CA PRO A 137 11.91 -19.11 -2.70
C PRO A 137 12.04 -19.05 -1.17
N ARG A 138 13.27 -19.13 -0.65
CA ARG A 138 13.57 -19.11 0.78
C ARG A 138 13.91 -17.71 1.33
N TRP A 139 13.53 -16.66 0.63
CA TRP A 139 13.79 -15.27 1.03
C TRP A 139 13.36 -14.93 2.46
N PHE A 140 12.35 -15.61 2.98
CA PHE A 140 11.76 -15.39 4.30
C PHE A 140 12.61 -15.94 5.44
N GLU A 141 13.44 -16.98 5.22
CA GLU A 141 14.29 -17.62 6.24
C GLU A 141 15.24 -16.62 6.90
N ARG A 142 15.70 -15.62 6.16
CA ARG A 142 16.54 -14.53 6.68
C ARG A 142 15.87 -13.73 7.81
N TYR A 143 14.55 -13.74 7.85
CA TYR A 143 13.73 -12.95 8.78
C TYR A 143 12.99 -13.81 9.79
N GLU A 144 13.05 -15.14 9.67
CA GLU A 144 12.45 -16.07 10.61
C GLU A 144 13.10 -16.00 11.98
N GLY A 145 12.29 -16.21 13.02
CA GLY A 145 12.75 -16.26 14.40
C GLY A 145 13.24 -14.94 14.99
N ARG A 146 13.18 -13.85 14.25
CA ARG A 146 13.50 -12.52 14.78
C ARG A 146 12.25 -11.88 15.34
N ALA A 147 12.33 -11.47 16.62
CA ALA A 147 11.32 -10.58 17.16
C ALA A 147 11.48 -9.21 16.50
N LEU A 148 10.48 -8.79 15.74
CA LEU A 148 10.46 -7.50 15.08
C LEU A 148 9.58 -6.54 15.89
N ARG A 149 10.03 -5.30 16.00
CA ARG A 149 9.22 -4.23 16.58
C ARG A 149 8.69 -3.36 15.44
N ASP A 150 7.39 -3.16 15.42
CA ASP A 150 6.78 -2.22 14.50
C ASP A 150 7.21 -0.78 14.85
N PRO A 151 7.73 0.01 13.89
CA PRO A 151 8.25 1.34 14.18
C PRO A 151 7.17 2.36 14.51
N LEU A 152 5.93 2.12 14.10
CA LEU A 152 4.80 3.04 14.31
C LEU A 152 3.98 2.68 15.56
N THR A 153 3.61 1.41 15.69
CA THR A 153 2.72 0.93 16.76
C THR A 153 3.49 0.44 17.99
N ARG A 154 4.80 0.20 17.85
CA ARG A 154 5.68 -0.41 18.87
C ARG A 154 5.34 -1.87 19.19
N LEU A 155 4.35 -2.44 18.51
CA LEU A 155 3.95 -3.83 18.68
C LEU A 155 5.13 -4.77 18.37
N ARG A 156 5.34 -5.75 19.25
CA ARG A 156 6.32 -6.81 19.05
C ARG A 156 5.66 -7.95 18.28
N LEU A 157 6.14 -8.21 17.09
CA LEU A 157 5.71 -9.30 16.25
C LEU A 157 6.70 -10.45 16.38
N VAL A 158 6.20 -11.63 16.75
CA VAL A 158 6.99 -12.85 16.89
C VAL A 158 6.50 -13.84 15.84
N ASP A 159 7.41 -14.52 15.18
CA ASP A 159 7.05 -15.56 14.23
C ASP A 159 6.46 -16.78 14.97
N PRO A 160 5.22 -17.18 14.68
CA PRO A 160 4.60 -18.34 15.32
C PRO A 160 5.25 -19.67 14.90
N THR A 161 6.05 -19.71 13.83
CA THR A 161 6.64 -20.96 13.30
C THR A 161 7.74 -21.53 14.18
N ARG A 162 8.14 -20.85 15.25
CA ARG A 162 9.16 -21.34 16.18
C ARG A 162 8.60 -22.10 17.40
N LYS A 163 7.35 -22.55 17.37
CA LYS A 163 6.83 -23.53 18.33
C LYS A 163 7.19 -24.94 17.85
N GLY A 164 8.30 -25.49 18.35
CA GLY A 164 8.54 -26.93 18.42
C GLY A 164 9.28 -27.52 17.24
N ARG A 165 10.58 -27.40 17.19
CA ARG A 165 11.45 -28.55 16.96
C ARG A 165 12.15 -28.83 18.30
N ILE A 166 11.55 -29.71 19.07
CA ILE A 166 12.24 -30.54 20.06
C ILE A 166 12.78 -31.74 19.30
#